data_6b23ed62a95d6391d670b117cba81067
#
_entry.id   6b23ed62a95d6391d670b117cba81067
#
_cell.length_a   1.000
_cell.length_b   1.000
_cell.length_c   1.000
_cell.angle_alpha   90.00
_cell.angle_beta   90.00
_cell.angle_gamma   90.00
#
_symmetry.space_group_name_H-M   'P 1'
#
loop_
_entity.id
_entity.type
_entity.pdbx_description
1 polymer ?
#
loop_
_entity_poly.entity_id
_entity_poly.type
_entity_poly.pdbx_seq_one_letter_code
_entity_poly.pdbx_strand_id
1 'polypeptide(L)'
;MEMDWQSVRERYTVFADDAVLALNKPAGISVTGERHDTDLVELAQAAGTQLYPVHRIDKVTSGLVLLAVDLAAHGQLTRQFTKQTARKAYLAIVSGTDLPERGEIDLPLSVGRKNRVRIAAPREAIRRAGERWFVDEADLLPAKNYPSLTRFATVARHGEHTLLAVAPVTGRRHQIRVQLAWIGHPILGDPLFDRTAAFPRTHLHSWRLGLDADWLTPPVLDLTATPDADFFAPLGADPDTAALLRAASERLTTIAG
;
A
#
# COMPACT_ATOMS: atom_id res chain seq x y z
N MET A 1 -4.18 0.32 -26.11
CA MET A 1 -3.72 -1.08 -26.14
C MET A 1 -4.47 -1.79 -25.03
N GLU A 2 -5.30 -2.73 -25.41
CA GLU A 2 -6.08 -3.52 -24.46
C GLU A 2 -5.10 -4.36 -23.63
N MET A 3 -5.27 -4.36 -22.32
CA MET A 3 -4.35 -5.06 -21.39
C MET A 3 -4.80 -6.53 -21.36
N ASP A 4 -4.06 -7.42 -22.01
CA ASP A 4 -4.27 -8.86 -21.93
C ASP A 4 -3.37 -9.51 -20.85
N TRP A 5 -3.73 -10.73 -20.43
CA TRP A 5 -3.05 -11.45 -19.37
C TRP A 5 -1.58 -11.77 -19.68
N GLN A 6 -1.29 -12.14 -20.93
CA GLN A 6 0.08 -12.49 -21.32
C GLN A 6 1.00 -11.28 -21.19
N SER A 7 0.57 -10.12 -21.72
CA SER A 7 1.30 -8.85 -21.57
C SER A 7 1.49 -8.44 -20.11
N VAL A 8 0.48 -8.65 -19.26
CA VAL A 8 0.59 -8.40 -17.82
C VAL A 8 1.65 -9.29 -17.20
N ARG A 9 1.60 -10.58 -17.48
CA ARG A 9 2.54 -11.56 -16.92
C ARG A 9 3.96 -11.31 -17.37
N GLU A 10 4.20 -11.05 -18.63
CA GLU A 10 5.54 -10.79 -19.18
C GLU A 10 6.16 -9.51 -18.61
N ARG A 11 5.37 -8.47 -18.49
CA ARG A 11 5.86 -7.14 -18.12
C ARG A 11 5.99 -6.93 -16.61
N TYR A 12 5.11 -7.52 -15.82
CA TYR A 12 4.96 -7.18 -14.42
C TYR A 12 5.32 -8.30 -13.44
N THR A 13 5.75 -9.49 -13.91
CA THR A 13 6.17 -10.56 -13.01
C THR A 13 7.46 -10.16 -12.26
N VAL A 14 7.40 -10.22 -10.93
CA VAL A 14 8.54 -10.03 -10.03
C VAL A 14 9.12 -11.37 -9.60
N PHE A 15 8.23 -12.33 -9.36
CA PHE A 15 8.59 -13.69 -8.94
C PHE A 15 7.48 -14.65 -9.37
N ALA A 16 7.86 -15.87 -9.75
CA ALA A 16 6.93 -16.95 -10.04
C ALA A 16 7.58 -18.29 -9.72
N ASP A 17 6.83 -19.16 -9.07
CA ASP A 17 7.13 -20.59 -8.89
C ASP A 17 5.84 -21.41 -9.02
N ASP A 18 5.88 -22.69 -8.64
CA ASP A 18 4.71 -23.58 -8.71
C ASP A 18 3.61 -23.21 -7.69
N ALA A 19 3.94 -22.45 -6.63
CA ALA A 19 3.04 -22.11 -5.55
C ALA A 19 2.45 -20.68 -5.69
N VAL A 20 3.24 -19.74 -6.22
CA VAL A 20 2.87 -18.31 -6.23
C VAL A 20 3.30 -17.57 -7.49
N LEU A 21 2.56 -16.51 -7.79
CA LEU A 21 2.90 -15.48 -8.75
C LEU A 21 2.86 -14.11 -8.06
N ALA A 22 3.97 -13.39 -8.07
CA ALA A 22 4.06 -12.02 -7.58
C ALA A 22 4.19 -11.05 -8.77
N LEU A 23 3.34 -10.02 -8.77
CA LEU A 23 3.32 -8.98 -9.81
C LEU A 23 3.65 -7.61 -9.22
N ASN A 24 4.39 -6.80 -9.99
CA ASN A 24 4.47 -5.34 -9.81
C ASN A 24 3.27 -4.69 -10.52
N LYS A 25 2.08 -4.78 -9.92
CA LYS A 25 0.83 -4.32 -10.50
C LYS A 25 0.91 -2.84 -10.90
N PRO A 26 0.57 -2.44 -12.12
CA PRO A 26 0.42 -1.03 -12.46
C PRO A 26 -0.75 -0.39 -11.71
N ALA A 27 -0.74 0.93 -11.55
CA ALA A 27 -1.93 1.66 -11.11
C ALA A 27 -3.02 1.57 -12.18
N GLY A 28 -4.30 1.68 -11.76
CA GLY A 28 -5.44 1.72 -12.68
C GLY A 28 -6.16 0.39 -12.91
N ILE A 29 -5.58 -0.74 -12.47
CA ILE A 29 -6.26 -2.05 -12.51
C ILE A 29 -6.46 -2.60 -11.09
N SER A 30 -7.61 -3.21 -10.82
CA SER A 30 -7.91 -3.89 -9.56
C SER A 30 -7.30 -5.30 -9.52
N VAL A 31 -7.10 -5.82 -8.32
CA VAL A 31 -6.68 -7.21 -8.14
C VAL A 31 -7.87 -8.14 -8.39
N THR A 32 -9.00 -7.83 -7.76
CA THR A 32 -10.26 -8.57 -7.86
C THR A 32 -11.44 -7.73 -7.39
N GLY A 33 -12.66 -8.08 -7.83
CA GLY A 33 -13.92 -7.56 -7.29
C GLY A 33 -14.41 -6.25 -7.91
N GLU A 34 -14.04 -5.93 -9.13
CA GLU A 34 -14.64 -4.84 -9.89
C GLU A 34 -15.98 -5.29 -10.53
N ARG A 35 -16.96 -4.39 -10.55
CA ARG A 35 -18.28 -4.67 -11.12
C ARG A 35 -18.42 -4.27 -12.60
N HIS A 36 -17.58 -3.35 -13.03
CA HIS A 36 -17.72 -2.69 -14.35
C HIS A 36 -16.43 -2.66 -15.15
N ASP A 37 -15.31 -3.07 -14.56
CA ASP A 37 -14.01 -3.15 -15.23
C ASP A 37 -13.38 -4.52 -14.97
N THR A 38 -12.61 -5.00 -15.91
CA THR A 38 -11.81 -6.23 -15.77
C THR A 38 -10.75 -6.06 -14.67
N ASP A 39 -10.57 -7.08 -13.87
CA ASP A 39 -9.51 -7.15 -12.86
C ASP A 39 -8.45 -8.21 -13.21
N LEU A 40 -7.35 -8.25 -12.46
CA LEU A 40 -6.24 -9.16 -12.75
C LEU A 40 -6.64 -10.65 -12.71
N VAL A 41 -7.53 -11.03 -11.77
CA VAL A 41 -7.98 -12.42 -11.64
C VAL A 41 -8.86 -12.80 -12.81
N GLU A 42 -9.75 -11.91 -13.26
CA GLU A 42 -10.59 -12.13 -14.43
C GLU A 42 -9.76 -12.23 -15.72
N LEU A 43 -8.73 -11.38 -15.89
CA LEU A 43 -7.80 -11.48 -17.03
C LEU A 43 -7.07 -12.83 -17.06
N ALA A 44 -6.57 -13.29 -15.91
CA ALA A 44 -5.91 -14.57 -15.79
C ALA A 44 -6.86 -15.73 -16.11
N GLN A 45 -8.08 -15.69 -15.57
CA GLN A 45 -9.09 -16.72 -15.77
C GLN A 45 -9.54 -16.79 -17.24
N ALA A 46 -9.72 -15.66 -17.91
CA ALA A 46 -10.07 -15.59 -19.33
C ALA A 46 -8.97 -16.21 -20.22
N ALA A 47 -7.71 -16.17 -19.77
CA ALA A 47 -6.56 -16.82 -20.42
C ALA A 47 -6.32 -18.27 -19.95
N GLY A 48 -7.27 -18.88 -19.21
CA GLY A 48 -7.15 -20.25 -18.70
C GLY A 48 -6.23 -20.43 -17.50
N THR A 49 -5.83 -19.33 -16.82
CA THR A 49 -4.95 -19.38 -15.64
C THR A 49 -5.78 -19.14 -14.37
N GLN A 50 -5.87 -20.16 -13.51
CA GLN A 50 -6.55 -20.02 -12.21
C GLN A 50 -5.58 -19.45 -11.18
N LEU A 51 -5.96 -18.31 -10.55
CA LEU A 51 -5.16 -17.65 -9.51
C LEU A 51 -6.03 -17.28 -8.30
N TYR A 52 -5.43 -17.32 -7.12
CA TYR A 52 -6.09 -17.05 -5.84
C TYR A 52 -5.42 -15.85 -5.17
N PRO A 53 -6.11 -14.69 -5.04
CA PRO A 53 -5.54 -13.51 -4.40
C PRO A 53 -5.21 -13.76 -2.93
N VAL A 54 -3.93 -13.65 -2.56
CA VAL A 54 -3.47 -13.76 -1.16
C VAL A 54 -3.79 -12.48 -0.40
N HIS A 55 -3.62 -11.35 -1.05
CA HIS A 55 -3.99 -10.02 -0.56
C HIS A 55 -4.39 -9.12 -1.74
N ARG A 56 -4.78 -7.91 -1.41
CA ARG A 56 -5.12 -6.90 -2.42
C ARG A 56 -4.55 -5.55 -2.05
N ILE A 57 -4.25 -4.77 -3.08
CA ILE A 57 -4.01 -3.33 -3.01
C ILE A 57 -5.09 -2.61 -3.80
N ASP A 58 -5.28 -1.32 -3.55
CA ASP A 58 -6.32 -0.53 -4.22
C ASP A 58 -6.04 -0.41 -5.74
N LYS A 59 -7.09 -0.18 -6.54
CA LYS A 59 -6.99 0.02 -7.99
C LYS A 59 -5.95 1.08 -8.36
N VAL A 60 -5.94 2.20 -7.61
CA VAL A 60 -5.04 3.33 -7.84
C VAL A 60 -3.62 3.12 -7.30
N THR A 61 -3.40 2.12 -6.44
CA THR A 61 -2.09 1.78 -5.87
C THR A 61 -1.33 0.88 -6.82
N SER A 62 -0.06 1.17 -7.06
CA SER A 62 0.85 0.29 -7.82
C SER A 62 1.70 -0.60 -6.90
N GLY A 63 2.39 -1.58 -7.46
CA GLY A 63 3.38 -2.40 -6.74
C GLY A 63 2.92 -3.82 -6.43
N LEU A 64 3.56 -4.43 -5.44
CA LEU A 64 3.45 -5.84 -5.14
C LEU A 64 2.03 -6.32 -4.89
N VAL A 65 1.65 -7.32 -5.66
CA VAL A 65 0.48 -8.17 -5.45
C VAL A 65 0.95 -9.61 -5.50
N LEU A 66 0.53 -10.42 -4.53
CA LEU A 66 0.80 -11.85 -4.46
C LEU A 66 -0.47 -12.65 -4.74
N LEU A 67 -0.39 -13.54 -5.68
CA LEU A 67 -1.43 -14.47 -6.10
C LEU A 67 -0.91 -15.89 -5.88
N ALA A 68 -1.69 -16.74 -5.25
CA ALA A 68 -1.34 -18.16 -5.16
C ALA A 68 -1.78 -18.90 -6.41
N VAL A 69 -0.98 -19.88 -6.83
CA VAL A 69 -1.28 -20.78 -7.96
C VAL A 69 -2.08 -21.98 -7.47
N ASP A 70 -1.86 -22.40 -6.22
CA ASP A 70 -2.59 -23.49 -5.59
C ASP A 70 -3.26 -23.10 -4.26
N LEU A 71 -4.24 -23.90 -3.81
CA LEU A 71 -5.02 -23.63 -2.61
C LEU A 71 -4.25 -23.88 -1.30
N ALA A 72 -3.22 -24.74 -1.31
CA ALA A 72 -2.43 -24.98 -0.11
C ALA A 72 -1.58 -23.77 0.23
N ALA A 73 -0.86 -23.22 -0.75
CA ALA A 73 -0.11 -21.98 -0.63
C ALA A 73 -1.05 -20.79 -0.29
N HIS A 74 -2.21 -20.69 -0.95
CA HIS A 74 -3.20 -19.65 -0.65
C HIS A 74 -3.59 -19.65 0.82
N GLY A 75 -3.96 -20.82 1.38
CA GLY A 75 -4.38 -20.93 2.79
C GLY A 75 -3.26 -20.58 3.78
N GLN A 76 -2.00 -20.97 3.49
CA GLN A 76 -0.84 -20.66 4.32
C GLN A 76 -0.52 -19.16 4.32
N LEU A 77 -0.48 -18.54 3.15
CA LEU A 77 -0.15 -17.13 2.97
C LEU A 77 -1.24 -16.21 3.51
N THR A 78 -2.51 -16.48 3.21
CA THR A 78 -3.64 -15.67 3.68
C THR A 78 -3.73 -15.63 5.20
N ARG A 79 -3.38 -16.72 5.90
CA ARG A 79 -3.30 -16.75 7.36
C ARG A 79 -2.30 -15.73 7.92
N GLN A 80 -1.18 -15.48 7.24
CA GLN A 80 -0.17 -14.51 7.69
C GLN A 80 -0.71 -13.07 7.61
N PHE A 81 -1.49 -12.74 6.57
CA PHE A 81 -2.19 -11.45 6.52
C PHE A 81 -3.24 -11.31 7.62
N THR A 82 -3.99 -12.37 7.90
CA THR A 82 -5.00 -12.40 8.96
C THR A 82 -4.36 -12.24 10.35
N LYS A 83 -3.23 -12.92 10.59
CA LYS A 83 -2.46 -12.84 11.86
C LYS A 83 -1.56 -11.61 11.93
N GLN A 84 -1.49 -10.80 10.88
CA GLN A 84 -0.65 -9.61 10.77
C GLN A 84 0.85 -9.90 10.91
N THR A 85 1.31 -11.09 10.54
CA THR A 85 2.73 -11.46 10.51
C THR A 85 3.41 -11.14 9.17
N ALA A 86 2.63 -10.86 8.13
CA ALA A 86 3.15 -10.40 6.84
C ALA A 86 3.82 -9.03 6.99
N ARG A 87 5.10 -8.94 6.66
CA ARG A 87 5.88 -7.69 6.67
C ARG A 87 5.61 -6.93 5.37
N LYS A 88 5.07 -5.72 5.48
CA LYS A 88 4.67 -4.90 4.32
C LYS A 88 5.36 -3.55 4.41
N ALA A 89 5.91 -3.11 3.30
CA ALA A 89 6.41 -1.75 3.17
C ALA A 89 5.89 -1.10 1.88
N TYR A 90 5.55 0.17 2.00
CA TYR A 90 5.08 1.01 0.90
C TYR A 90 5.99 2.23 0.77
N LEU A 91 6.00 2.80 -0.42
CA LEU A 91 6.47 4.16 -0.66
C LEU A 91 5.27 5.06 -0.92
N ALA A 92 5.27 6.24 -0.31
CA ALA A 92 4.22 7.25 -0.54
C ALA A 92 4.85 8.62 -0.72
N ILE A 93 4.36 9.39 -1.71
CA ILE A 93 4.72 10.80 -1.84
C ILE A 93 3.49 11.61 -1.44
N VAL A 94 3.67 12.47 -0.45
CA VAL A 94 2.60 13.24 0.18
C VAL A 94 2.82 14.75 0.03
N SER A 95 1.74 15.52 0.16
CA SER A 95 1.77 16.97 0.24
C SER A 95 2.30 17.43 1.60
N GLY A 96 3.08 18.52 1.62
CA GLY A 96 3.65 19.12 2.82
C GLY A 96 5.01 18.55 3.21
N THR A 97 5.78 19.32 4.01
CA THR A 97 7.16 18.99 4.40
C THR A 97 7.38 19.01 5.90
N ASP A 98 6.33 19.22 6.69
CA ASP A 98 6.35 19.39 8.15
C ASP A 98 6.13 18.09 8.94
N LEU A 99 6.06 16.94 8.25
CA LEU A 99 6.09 15.63 8.91
C LEU A 99 7.43 15.41 9.65
N PRO A 100 7.41 14.77 10.83
CA PRO A 100 8.63 14.40 11.54
C PRO A 100 9.44 13.33 10.77
N GLU A 101 10.67 13.07 11.22
CA GLU A 101 11.54 12.06 10.61
C GLU A 101 10.94 10.65 10.67
N ARG A 102 10.10 10.39 11.66
CA ARG A 102 9.30 9.17 11.79
C ARG A 102 8.00 9.48 12.52
N GLY A 103 7.01 8.61 12.34
CA GLY A 103 5.73 8.79 13.02
C GLY A 103 4.88 7.54 13.04
N GLU A 104 3.93 7.56 13.96
CA GLU A 104 2.91 6.52 14.15
C GLU A 104 1.52 7.12 14.04
N ILE A 105 0.69 6.57 13.17
CA ILE A 105 -0.70 6.99 12.98
C ILE A 105 -1.61 5.88 13.49
N ASP A 106 -2.11 6.07 14.71
CA ASP A 106 -3.02 5.15 15.40
C ASP A 106 -4.44 5.74 15.37
N LEU A 107 -5.03 5.72 14.19
CA LEU A 107 -6.35 6.28 13.92
C LEU A 107 -7.29 5.16 13.44
N PRO A 108 -8.24 4.70 14.28
CA PRO A 108 -9.20 3.67 13.90
C PRO A 108 -10.05 4.08 12.70
N LEU A 109 -10.39 3.10 11.87
CA LEU A 109 -11.22 3.32 10.69
C LEU A 109 -12.67 2.89 10.93
N SER A 110 -13.58 3.54 10.23
CA SER A 110 -14.98 3.13 10.13
C SER A 110 -15.48 3.19 8.68
N VAL A 111 -16.61 2.54 8.43
CA VAL A 111 -17.28 2.58 7.13
C VAL A 111 -18.52 3.45 7.24
N GLY A 112 -18.52 4.54 6.51
CA GLY A 112 -19.62 5.50 6.45
C GLY A 112 -20.63 5.19 5.35
N ARG A 113 -21.49 6.17 5.04
CA ARG A 113 -22.47 6.06 3.95
C ARG A 113 -21.79 5.72 2.61
N LYS A 114 -22.49 5.00 1.75
CA LYS A 114 -21.99 4.55 0.43
C LYS A 114 -20.67 3.78 0.51
N ASN A 115 -20.48 3.02 1.59
CA ASN A 115 -19.29 2.20 1.80
C ASN A 115 -17.95 2.98 1.80
N ARG A 116 -17.97 4.29 2.14
CA ARG A 116 -16.76 5.12 2.22
C ARG A 116 -16.00 4.86 3.51
N VAL A 117 -14.70 4.61 3.38
CA VAL A 117 -13.79 4.50 4.53
C VAL A 117 -13.45 5.90 5.03
N ARG A 118 -13.45 6.06 6.37
CA ARG A 118 -13.07 7.29 7.08
C ARG A 118 -12.41 6.95 8.41
N ILE A 119 -11.77 7.93 9.04
CA ILE A 119 -11.39 7.80 10.44
C ILE A 119 -12.66 7.70 11.31
N ALA A 120 -12.59 6.87 12.35
CA ALA A 120 -13.71 6.63 13.27
C ALA A 120 -13.89 7.72 14.33
N ALA A 121 -13.49 8.96 14.03
CA ALA A 121 -13.59 10.12 14.89
C ALA A 121 -13.77 11.40 14.07
N PRO A 122 -14.25 12.52 14.64
CA PRO A 122 -14.18 13.84 14.03
C PRO A 122 -12.71 14.25 13.83
N ARG A 123 -12.44 15.10 12.84
CA ARG A 123 -11.07 15.53 12.53
C ARG A 123 -10.45 16.34 13.68
N GLU A 124 -11.23 17.17 14.32
CA GLU A 124 -10.86 18.00 15.46
C GLU A 124 -10.50 17.21 16.72
N ALA A 125 -10.90 15.95 16.80
CA ALA A 125 -10.56 15.05 17.89
C ALA A 125 -9.20 14.35 17.70
N ILE A 126 -8.58 14.48 16.51
CA ILE A 126 -7.26 13.94 16.27
C ILE A 126 -6.24 14.73 17.06
N ARG A 127 -5.52 14.04 17.94
CA ARG A 127 -4.45 14.59 18.77
C ARG A 127 -3.10 14.14 18.26
N ARG A 128 -2.07 14.94 18.56
CA ARG A 128 -0.69 14.60 18.31
C ARG A 128 0.13 14.72 19.61
N ALA A 129 0.84 13.66 19.96
CA ALA A 129 1.81 13.65 21.04
C ALA A 129 3.16 13.21 20.49
N GLY A 130 4.09 14.16 20.33
CA GLY A 130 5.38 13.91 19.68
C GLY A 130 5.25 13.43 18.24
N GLU A 131 5.62 12.18 18.01
CA GLU A 131 5.60 11.51 16.70
C GLU A 131 4.33 10.65 16.47
N ARG A 132 3.37 10.65 17.40
CA ARG A 132 2.15 9.82 17.34
C ARG A 132 0.90 10.67 17.15
N TRP A 133 0.05 10.27 16.18
CA TRP A 133 -1.32 10.75 16.00
C TRP A 133 -2.31 9.70 16.51
N PHE A 134 -3.27 10.12 17.30
CA PHE A 134 -4.25 9.22 17.91
C PHE A 134 -5.58 9.96 18.19
N VAL A 135 -6.60 9.22 18.58
CA VAL A 135 -7.85 9.73 19.15
C VAL A 135 -8.11 9.02 20.46
N ASP A 136 -8.72 9.72 21.42
CA ASP A 136 -9.16 9.11 22.66
C ASP A 136 -10.41 8.25 22.42
N GLU A 137 -10.59 7.21 23.20
CA GLU A 137 -11.73 6.29 23.07
C GLU A 137 -13.09 7.02 23.20
N ALA A 138 -13.15 8.04 24.05
CA ALA A 138 -14.34 8.86 24.26
C ALA A 138 -14.75 9.69 23.02
N ASP A 139 -13.83 9.97 22.12
CA ASP A 139 -14.07 10.75 20.90
C ASP A 139 -14.43 9.86 19.69
N LEU A 140 -14.47 8.53 19.87
CA LEU A 140 -14.84 7.63 18.80
C LEU A 140 -16.32 7.74 18.43
N LEU A 141 -16.57 7.69 17.12
CA LEU A 141 -17.95 7.68 16.61
C LEU A 141 -18.71 6.43 17.10
N PRO A 142 -20.02 6.55 17.41
CA PRO A 142 -20.86 5.42 17.84
C PRO A 142 -21.17 4.48 16.67
N ALA A 143 -20.14 3.93 16.04
CA ALA A 143 -20.22 3.01 14.91
C ALA A 143 -19.13 1.96 15.05
N LYS A 144 -19.28 0.84 14.34
CA LYS A 144 -18.22 -0.17 14.28
C LYS A 144 -16.93 0.45 13.79
N ASN A 145 -15.90 0.40 14.62
CA ASN A 145 -14.58 0.85 14.31
C ASN A 145 -13.61 -0.33 14.18
N TYR A 146 -12.52 -0.09 13.46
CA TYR A 146 -11.49 -1.08 13.18
C TYR A 146 -10.14 -0.50 13.56
N PRO A 147 -9.45 -1.02 14.57
CA PRO A 147 -8.10 -0.60 14.92
C PRO A 147 -7.20 -0.59 13.69
N SER A 148 -6.45 0.47 13.52
CA SER A 148 -5.66 0.71 12.30
C SER A 148 -4.43 1.51 12.63
N LEU A 149 -3.27 0.86 12.51
CA LEU A 149 -1.98 1.40 12.87
C LEU A 149 -1.06 1.42 11.64
N THR A 150 -0.49 2.60 11.34
CA THR A 150 0.51 2.80 10.29
C THR A 150 1.71 3.53 10.87
N ARG A 151 2.91 3.01 10.60
CA ARG A 151 4.17 3.68 10.90
C ARG A 151 4.77 4.23 9.62
N PHE A 152 5.49 5.35 9.72
CA PHE A 152 6.20 5.91 8.58
C PHE A 152 7.54 6.51 9.01
N ALA A 153 8.45 6.62 8.05
CA ALA A 153 9.67 7.41 8.16
C ALA A 153 9.82 8.31 6.94
N THR A 154 10.25 9.54 7.17
CA THR A 154 10.60 10.49 6.11
C THR A 154 11.90 10.07 5.45
N VAL A 155 11.87 9.92 4.12
CA VAL A 155 13.01 9.53 3.29
C VAL A 155 13.67 10.77 2.68
N ALA A 156 12.87 11.63 2.07
CA ALA A 156 13.34 12.85 1.40
C ALA A 156 12.23 13.90 1.34
N ARG A 157 12.63 15.17 1.27
CA ARG A 157 11.76 16.32 1.02
C ARG A 157 12.22 17.03 -0.24
N HIS A 158 11.27 17.39 -1.10
CA HIS A 158 11.55 18.13 -2.32
C HIS A 158 10.40 19.10 -2.63
N GLY A 159 10.69 20.40 -2.74
CA GLY A 159 9.66 21.42 -2.89
C GLY A 159 8.63 21.33 -1.75
N GLU A 160 7.37 21.16 -2.10
CA GLU A 160 6.26 21.02 -1.14
C GLU A 160 5.88 19.54 -0.89
N HIS A 161 6.73 18.59 -1.25
CA HIS A 161 6.43 17.17 -1.19
C HIS A 161 7.40 16.39 -0.30
N THR A 162 6.91 15.31 0.28
CA THR A 162 7.70 14.41 1.12
C THR A 162 7.55 12.97 0.64
N LEU A 163 8.68 12.30 0.41
CA LEU A 163 8.74 10.85 0.21
C LEU A 163 8.80 10.15 1.57
N LEU A 164 7.90 9.20 1.77
CA LEU A 164 7.81 8.37 2.98
C LEU A 164 8.07 6.91 2.66
N ALA A 165 8.79 6.22 3.56
CA ALA A 165 8.72 4.78 3.73
C ALA A 165 7.60 4.50 4.74
N VAL A 166 6.65 3.63 4.41
CA VAL A 166 5.44 3.39 5.20
C VAL A 166 5.29 1.91 5.51
N ALA A 167 5.11 1.58 6.79
CA ALA A 167 4.91 0.22 7.30
C ALA A 167 3.53 0.11 7.98
N PRO A 168 2.49 -0.35 7.26
CA PRO A 168 1.18 -0.56 7.86
C PRO A 168 1.20 -1.86 8.70
N VAL A 169 0.99 -1.74 10.02
CA VAL A 169 0.87 -2.89 10.94
C VAL A 169 -0.42 -3.65 10.65
N THR A 170 -1.52 -2.95 10.51
CA THR A 170 -2.80 -3.50 10.05
C THR A 170 -2.94 -3.37 8.52
N GLY A 171 -3.98 -3.95 7.93
CA GLY A 171 -4.20 -3.92 6.48
C GLY A 171 -5.66 -3.59 6.12
N ARG A 172 -6.20 -2.47 6.63
CA ARG A 172 -7.57 -2.05 6.33
C ARG A 172 -7.64 -1.38 4.96
N ARG A 173 -8.82 -1.47 4.33
CA ARG A 173 -9.07 -0.81 3.04
C ARG A 173 -8.79 0.70 3.14
N HIS A 174 -8.08 1.25 2.17
CA HIS A 174 -7.67 2.66 2.09
C HIS A 174 -6.88 3.19 3.32
N GLN A 175 -6.34 2.35 4.19
CA GLN A 175 -5.77 2.73 5.49
C GLN A 175 -4.73 3.83 5.36
N ILE A 176 -3.64 3.60 4.65
CA ILE A 176 -2.54 4.56 4.48
C ILE A 176 -3.07 5.87 3.89
N ARG A 177 -3.91 5.77 2.88
CA ARG A 177 -4.48 6.90 2.13
C ARG A 177 -5.32 7.83 3.00
N VAL A 178 -6.28 7.26 3.75
CA VAL A 178 -7.17 8.06 4.60
C VAL A 178 -6.44 8.59 5.82
N GLN A 179 -5.55 7.81 6.44
CA GLN A 179 -4.80 8.23 7.61
C GLN A 179 -3.88 9.41 7.30
N LEU A 180 -3.07 9.35 6.23
CA LEU A 180 -2.21 10.46 5.82
C LEU A 180 -3.01 11.71 5.45
N ALA A 181 -4.12 11.57 4.72
CA ALA A 181 -4.97 12.70 4.39
C ALA A 181 -5.62 13.37 5.62
N TRP A 182 -5.98 12.57 6.65
CA TRP A 182 -6.63 13.11 7.85
C TRP A 182 -5.65 13.84 8.78
N ILE A 183 -4.38 13.46 8.78
CA ILE A 183 -3.34 14.23 9.51
C ILE A 183 -2.81 15.44 8.72
N GLY A 184 -3.35 15.72 7.53
CA GLY A 184 -3.03 16.91 6.74
C GLY A 184 -2.09 16.69 5.57
N HIS A 185 -1.63 15.45 5.32
CA HIS A 185 -0.65 15.09 4.31
C HIS A 185 -1.21 14.08 3.30
N PRO A 186 -2.17 14.47 2.42
CA PRO A 186 -2.74 13.56 1.44
C PRO A 186 -1.65 13.04 0.48
N ILE A 187 -1.81 11.79 0.04
CA ILE A 187 -0.98 11.21 -1.00
C ILE A 187 -1.29 11.91 -2.32
N LEU A 188 -0.25 12.34 -3.01
CA LEU A 188 -0.39 13.07 -4.28
C LEU A 188 -1.14 12.25 -5.33
N GLY A 189 -2.09 12.89 -6.02
CA GLY A 189 -2.89 12.30 -7.06
C GLY A 189 -3.90 11.24 -6.57
N ASP A 190 -4.22 11.21 -5.26
CA ASP A 190 -5.25 10.31 -4.74
C ASP A 190 -6.64 10.83 -5.08
N PRO A 191 -7.44 10.14 -5.92
CA PRO A 191 -8.72 10.64 -6.40
C PRO A 191 -9.80 10.77 -5.32
N LEU A 192 -9.59 10.15 -4.14
CA LEU A 192 -10.54 10.21 -3.03
C LEU A 192 -10.14 11.21 -1.94
N PHE A 193 -8.83 11.40 -1.73
CA PHE A 193 -8.31 12.09 -0.57
C PHE A 193 -7.43 13.30 -0.90
N ASP A 194 -6.85 13.38 -2.11
CA ASP A 194 -6.17 14.57 -2.61
C ASP A 194 -7.16 15.40 -3.46
N ARG A 195 -7.44 16.62 -3.02
CA ARG A 195 -8.37 17.54 -3.70
C ARG A 195 -7.69 18.43 -4.73
N THR A 196 -6.37 18.41 -4.81
CA THR A 196 -5.61 19.29 -5.71
C THR A 196 -5.67 18.82 -7.16
N ALA A 197 -5.86 17.50 -7.38
CA ALA A 197 -5.85 16.84 -8.70
C ALA A 197 -4.63 17.20 -9.55
N ALA A 198 -3.51 17.57 -8.90
CA ALA A 198 -2.31 18.08 -9.57
C ALA A 198 -1.51 16.97 -10.29
N PHE A 199 -1.77 15.70 -9.96
CA PHE A 199 -0.99 14.57 -10.49
C PHE A 199 -1.90 13.50 -11.12
N PRO A 200 -1.47 12.92 -12.27
CA PRO A 200 -2.32 11.98 -13.03
C PRO A 200 -2.39 10.57 -12.40
N ARG A 201 -1.53 10.27 -11.44
CA ARG A 201 -1.52 8.98 -10.72
C ARG A 201 -1.45 9.18 -9.22
N THR A 202 -1.90 8.16 -8.47
CA THR A 202 -1.68 8.11 -7.02
C THR A 202 -0.25 7.67 -6.73
N HIS A 203 0.48 8.47 -5.95
CA HIS A 203 1.86 8.21 -5.55
C HIS A 203 1.93 7.33 -4.31
N LEU A 204 1.29 6.16 -4.36
CA LEU A 204 1.35 5.08 -3.39
C LEU A 204 1.76 3.78 -4.08
N HIS A 205 2.81 3.14 -3.58
CA HIS A 205 3.39 1.95 -4.17
C HIS A 205 3.66 0.87 -3.12
N SER A 206 3.12 -0.32 -3.30
CA SER A 206 3.42 -1.50 -2.49
C SER A 206 4.81 -2.01 -2.85
N TRP A 207 5.79 -1.67 -2.03
CA TRP A 207 7.21 -1.78 -2.38
C TRP A 207 7.84 -3.09 -1.97
N ARG A 208 7.63 -3.53 -0.71
CA ARG A 208 8.20 -4.78 -0.18
C ARG A 208 7.14 -5.62 0.50
N LEU A 209 7.30 -6.92 0.39
CA LEU A 209 6.46 -7.92 1.05
C LEU A 209 7.33 -9.08 1.50
N GLY A 210 7.34 -9.34 2.82
CA GLY A 210 8.03 -10.48 3.42
C GLY A 210 7.02 -11.42 4.08
N LEU A 211 7.14 -12.72 3.80
CA LEU A 211 6.28 -13.80 4.26
C LEU A 211 7.10 -15.04 4.59
N ASP A 212 6.60 -15.86 5.49
CA ASP A 212 7.13 -17.21 5.70
C ASP A 212 6.60 -18.12 4.56
N ALA A 213 7.49 -18.95 4.01
CA ALA A 213 7.21 -19.79 2.84
C ALA A 213 7.94 -21.13 2.99
N ASP A 214 7.29 -22.11 3.62
CA ASP A 214 7.92 -23.37 4.03
C ASP A 214 8.41 -24.22 2.85
N TRP A 215 7.93 -23.95 1.64
CA TRP A 215 8.38 -24.63 0.41
C TRP A 215 9.66 -24.03 -0.20
N LEU A 216 10.15 -22.90 0.33
CA LEU A 216 11.38 -22.26 -0.13
C LEU A 216 12.58 -22.61 0.77
N THR A 217 13.79 -22.39 0.24
CA THR A 217 15.04 -22.50 0.99
C THR A 217 15.89 -21.24 0.73
N PRO A 218 16.08 -20.34 1.69
CA PRO A 218 15.49 -20.37 3.05
C PRO A 218 13.95 -20.23 3.03
N PRO A 219 13.24 -20.60 4.12
CA PRO A 219 11.78 -20.65 4.14
C PRO A 219 11.15 -19.26 4.27
N VAL A 220 11.57 -18.33 3.45
CA VAL A 220 11.14 -16.92 3.44
C VAL A 220 10.94 -16.46 2.01
N LEU A 221 9.84 -15.80 1.76
CA LEU A 221 9.54 -15.11 0.52
C LEU A 221 9.69 -13.59 0.77
N ASP A 222 10.84 -13.03 0.37
CA ASP A 222 11.09 -11.58 0.43
C ASP A 222 11.05 -10.99 -0.98
N LEU A 223 10.03 -10.19 -1.24
CA LEU A 223 9.75 -9.60 -2.54
C LEU A 223 9.98 -8.09 -2.51
N THR A 224 10.49 -7.55 -3.61
CA THR A 224 10.64 -6.12 -3.84
C THR A 224 10.15 -5.76 -5.24
N ALA A 225 9.25 -4.80 -5.36
CA ALA A 225 8.85 -4.20 -6.63
C ALA A 225 9.36 -2.77 -6.69
N THR A 226 10.24 -2.47 -7.62
CA THR A 226 10.74 -1.11 -7.83
C THR A 226 9.66 -0.28 -8.53
N PRO A 227 9.33 0.94 -8.01
CA PRO A 227 8.45 1.86 -8.72
C PRO A 227 9.04 2.25 -10.07
N ASP A 228 8.16 2.59 -11.02
CA ASP A 228 8.56 3.23 -12.27
C ASP A 228 9.04 4.68 -12.06
N ALA A 229 9.68 5.27 -13.07
CA ALA A 229 10.19 6.64 -13.00
C ALA A 229 9.10 7.67 -12.73
N ASP A 230 7.88 7.46 -13.28
CA ASP A 230 6.75 8.37 -13.10
C ASP A 230 6.30 8.46 -11.64
N PHE A 231 6.57 7.42 -10.83
CA PHE A 231 6.29 7.47 -9.39
C PHE A 231 7.10 8.58 -8.70
N PHE A 232 8.33 8.83 -9.12
CA PHE A 232 9.23 9.80 -8.50
C PHE A 232 9.13 11.22 -9.11
N ALA A 233 8.34 11.43 -10.15
CA ALA A 233 8.19 12.71 -10.83
C ALA A 233 7.94 13.93 -9.91
N PRO A 234 7.17 13.83 -8.79
CA PRO A 234 7.02 14.97 -7.87
C PRO A 234 8.28 15.36 -7.10
N LEU A 235 9.34 14.57 -7.16
CA LEU A 235 10.61 14.83 -6.47
C LEU A 235 11.66 15.49 -7.37
N GLY A 236 11.25 16.02 -8.53
CA GLY A 236 12.11 16.71 -9.47
C GLY A 236 12.24 16.02 -10.82
N ALA A 237 12.90 16.69 -11.76
CA ALA A 237 12.99 16.22 -13.14
C ALA A 237 13.88 14.98 -13.32
N ASP A 238 14.89 14.80 -12.46
CA ASP A 238 15.83 13.66 -12.52
C ASP A 238 16.29 13.28 -11.11
N PRO A 239 15.42 12.68 -10.29
CA PRO A 239 15.77 12.27 -8.93
C PRO A 239 16.68 11.03 -8.98
N ASP A 240 17.71 10.98 -8.14
CA ASP A 240 18.50 9.75 -7.93
C ASP A 240 17.63 8.69 -7.23
N THR A 241 16.85 7.96 -8.02
CA THR A 241 15.90 6.95 -7.52
C THR A 241 16.61 5.82 -6.77
N ALA A 242 17.84 5.47 -7.13
CA ALA A 242 18.62 4.45 -6.45
C ALA A 242 19.04 4.92 -5.04
N ALA A 243 19.48 6.18 -4.90
CA ALA A 243 19.77 6.76 -3.59
C ALA A 243 18.51 6.86 -2.72
N LEU A 244 17.37 7.27 -3.29
CA LEU A 244 16.09 7.35 -2.58
C LEU A 244 15.64 5.98 -2.07
N LEU A 245 15.77 4.92 -2.87
CA LEU A 245 15.40 3.56 -2.47
C LEU A 245 16.36 2.98 -1.41
N ARG A 246 17.64 3.30 -1.46
CA ARG A 246 18.60 2.95 -0.39
C ARG A 246 18.22 3.64 0.92
N ALA A 247 18.01 4.95 0.88
CA ALA A 247 17.57 5.72 2.05
C ALA A 247 16.23 5.20 2.61
N ALA A 248 15.26 4.87 1.75
CA ALA A 248 14.00 4.27 2.17
C ALA A 248 14.21 2.92 2.87
N SER A 249 15.15 2.09 2.41
CA SER A 249 15.49 0.82 3.04
C SER A 249 16.07 1.01 4.45
N GLU A 250 16.98 1.96 4.61
CA GLU A 250 17.58 2.30 5.89
C GLU A 250 16.52 2.85 6.87
N ARG A 251 15.68 3.77 6.39
CA ARG A 251 14.59 4.35 7.19
C ARG A 251 13.55 3.31 7.62
N LEU A 252 13.26 2.35 6.75
CA LEU A 252 12.30 1.28 7.07
C LEU A 252 12.73 0.46 8.29
N THR A 253 14.04 0.20 8.48
CA THR A 253 14.54 -0.53 9.65
C THR A 253 14.25 0.19 10.98
N THR A 254 14.07 1.50 10.95
CA THR A 254 13.80 2.30 12.15
C THR A 254 12.35 2.26 12.62
N ILE A 255 11.44 1.76 11.76
CA ILE A 255 9.98 1.71 12.02
C ILE A 255 9.40 0.30 11.94
N ALA A 256 10.18 -0.68 11.43
CA ALA A 256 9.82 -2.09 11.41
C ALA A 256 10.14 -2.70 12.78
N GLY A 257 9.21 -2.64 13.70
CA GLY A 257 9.31 -3.18 15.04
C GLY A 257 7.98 -3.72 15.51
#